data_556a20cb927e3d7435901036697c3b2f
#
_entry.id   556a20cb927e3d7435901036697c3b2f
#
_cell.length_a   1.000
_cell.length_b   1.000
_cell.length_c   1.000
_cell.angle_alpha   90.00
_cell.angle_beta   90.00
_cell.angle_gamma   90.00
#
_symmetry.space_group_name_H-M   'P 1'
#
loop_
_entity.id
_entity.type
_entity.pdbx_description
1 polymer ?
#
loop_
_entity_poly.entity_id
_entity_poly.type
_entity_poly.pdbx_seq_one_letter_code
_entity_poly.pdbx_strand_id
1 'polypeptide(L)'
;MAVYLIERNFAEQVQETESAAPLINQINAEEGVQWLISFLSADKKKTYCLYEAPNIEAIRAAANRAGLPADVIIPVSEIQPNGTMGEVKLARFA
;
A
#
# COMPACT_ATOMS: atom_id res chain seq x y z
N MET A 1 5.18 -12.10 -7.27
CA MET A 1 3.99 -11.23 -7.27
C MET A 1 4.40 -9.81 -7.61
N ALA A 2 3.46 -9.01 -8.09
CA ALA A 2 3.76 -7.64 -8.48
C ALA A 2 3.66 -6.69 -7.28
N VAL A 3 4.34 -5.55 -7.38
CA VAL A 3 4.24 -4.46 -6.41
C VAL A 3 3.37 -3.37 -7.02
N TYR A 4 2.47 -2.83 -6.21
CA TYR A 4 1.51 -1.80 -6.61
C TYR A 4 1.65 -0.57 -5.73
N LEU A 5 1.52 0.61 -6.36
CA LEU A 5 1.34 1.86 -5.65
C LEU A 5 -0.15 2.14 -5.52
N ILE A 6 -0.59 2.46 -4.30
CA ILE A 6 -1.99 2.76 -4.03
C ILE A 6 -2.06 4.17 -3.48
N GLU A 7 -2.81 5.03 -4.18
CA GLU A 7 -3.13 6.36 -3.68
C GLU A 7 -4.49 6.32 -2.99
N ARG A 8 -4.54 6.81 -1.77
CA ARG A 8 -5.77 6.88 -0.98
C ARG A 8 -6.03 8.33 -0.59
N ASN A 9 -7.25 8.79 -0.82
CA ASN A 9 -7.69 10.12 -0.44
C ASN A 9 -8.70 9.99 0.70
N PHE A 10 -8.43 10.66 1.81
CA PHE A 10 -9.27 10.61 3.01
C PHE A 10 -10.02 11.93 3.17
N ALA A 11 -11.29 11.84 3.58
CA ALA A 11 -12.12 13.02 3.82
C ALA A 11 -11.59 13.83 5.01
N GLU A 12 -11.03 13.13 6.00
CA GLU A 12 -10.49 13.74 7.21
C GLU A 12 -9.03 13.33 7.40
N GLN A 13 -8.29 14.08 8.22
CA GLN A 13 -6.88 13.78 8.48
C GLN A 13 -6.70 12.42 9.13
N VAL A 14 -5.70 11.69 8.66
CA VAL A 14 -5.26 10.45 9.32
C VAL A 14 -4.56 10.84 10.61
N GLN A 15 -5.13 10.47 11.75
CA GLN A 15 -4.61 10.90 13.05
C GLN A 15 -3.69 9.86 13.67
N GLU A 16 -4.10 8.59 13.61
CA GLU A 16 -3.38 7.53 14.29
C GLU A 16 -3.66 6.20 13.57
N THR A 17 -2.63 5.39 13.38
CA THR A 17 -2.73 4.13 12.65
C THR A 17 -2.24 2.92 13.44
N GLU A 18 -1.56 3.13 14.57
CA GLU A 18 -0.94 2.03 15.30
C GLU A 18 -1.98 1.02 15.82
N SER A 19 -3.11 1.50 16.31
CA SER A 19 -4.17 0.62 16.82
C SER A 19 -4.89 -0.13 15.71
N ALA A 20 -4.94 0.42 14.50
CA ALA A 20 -5.61 -0.20 13.36
C ALA A 20 -4.69 -1.16 12.57
N ALA A 21 -3.38 -0.96 12.66
CA ALA A 21 -2.43 -1.72 11.84
C ALA A 21 -2.51 -3.24 12.02
N PRO A 22 -2.66 -3.80 13.24
CA PRO A 22 -2.76 -5.26 13.38
C PRO A 22 -3.93 -5.86 12.60
N LEU A 23 -5.11 -5.22 12.64
CA LEU A 23 -6.28 -5.71 11.90
C LEU A 23 -6.08 -5.57 10.39
N ILE A 24 -5.51 -4.45 9.95
CA ILE A 24 -5.21 -4.24 8.53
C ILE A 24 -4.25 -5.31 8.02
N ASN A 25 -3.20 -5.59 8.76
CA ASN A 25 -2.23 -6.62 8.39
C ASN A 25 -2.85 -8.02 8.37
N GLN A 26 -3.76 -8.31 9.30
CA GLN A 26 -4.48 -9.59 9.29
C GLN A 26 -5.36 -9.72 8.04
N ILE A 27 -6.12 -8.70 7.70
CA ILE A 27 -6.95 -8.68 6.50
C ILE A 27 -6.09 -8.86 5.26
N ASN A 28 -4.98 -8.14 5.17
CA ASN A 28 -4.05 -8.25 4.05
C ASN A 28 -3.54 -9.69 3.90
N ALA A 29 -3.13 -10.32 4.99
CA ALA A 29 -2.64 -11.68 4.95
C ALA A 29 -3.71 -12.66 4.43
N GLU A 30 -4.96 -12.48 4.85
CA GLU A 30 -6.06 -13.32 4.42
C GLU A 30 -6.39 -13.14 2.94
N GLU A 31 -6.16 -11.95 2.39
CA GLU A 31 -6.37 -11.68 0.97
C GLU A 31 -5.11 -11.94 0.12
N GLY A 32 -4.03 -12.38 0.73
CA GLY A 32 -2.79 -12.67 0.01
C GLY A 32 -1.99 -11.46 -0.41
N VAL A 33 -2.16 -10.33 0.28
CA VAL A 33 -1.41 -9.12 0.00
C VAL A 33 -0.50 -8.76 1.18
N GLN A 34 0.57 -8.03 0.90
CA GLN A 34 1.51 -7.59 1.92
C GLN A 34 1.70 -6.08 1.82
N TRP A 35 1.44 -5.40 2.93
CA TRP A 35 1.69 -3.97 3.06
C TRP A 35 3.18 -3.76 3.31
N LEU A 36 3.86 -3.03 2.43
CA LEU A 36 5.31 -2.81 2.51
C LEU A 36 5.63 -1.53 3.27
N ILE A 37 5.08 -0.41 2.83
CA ILE A 37 5.29 0.90 3.43
C ILE A 37 4.24 1.88 2.90
N SER A 38 3.98 2.93 3.67
CA SER A 38 3.13 4.03 3.24
C SER A 38 3.79 5.36 3.52
N PHE A 39 3.47 6.34 2.69
CA PHE A 39 3.89 7.72 2.87
C PHE A 39 2.66 8.58 3.09
N LEU A 40 2.70 9.41 4.11
CA LEU A 40 1.58 10.29 4.48
C LEU A 40 1.87 11.70 3.98
N SER A 41 0.89 12.32 3.31
CA SER A 41 1.02 13.70 2.85
C SER A 41 1.11 14.67 4.03
N ALA A 42 1.67 15.87 3.79
CA ALA A 42 1.87 16.85 4.85
C ALA A 42 0.55 17.29 5.50
N ASP A 43 -0.53 17.36 4.72
CA ASP A 43 -1.87 17.70 5.25
C ASP A 43 -2.57 16.51 5.90
N LYS A 44 -1.96 15.33 5.88
CA LYS A 44 -2.46 14.08 6.47
C LYS A 44 -3.77 13.59 5.87
N LYS A 45 -4.10 14.01 4.65
CA LYS A 45 -5.34 13.61 3.97
C LYS A 45 -5.11 12.64 2.82
N LYS A 46 -3.86 12.32 2.50
CA LYS A 46 -3.55 11.39 1.41
C LYS A 46 -2.42 10.47 1.83
N THR A 47 -2.53 9.20 1.43
CA THR A 47 -1.43 8.25 1.58
C THR A 47 -1.05 7.66 0.23
N TYR A 48 0.23 7.31 0.12
CA TYR A 48 0.80 6.57 -1.00
C TYR A 48 1.40 5.30 -0.42
N CYS A 49 0.82 4.16 -0.77
CA CYS A 49 1.19 2.89 -0.15
C CYS A 49 1.80 1.95 -1.19
N LEU A 50 2.83 1.22 -0.80
CA LEU A 50 3.36 0.13 -1.60
C LEU A 50 2.88 -1.19 -1.03
N TYR A 51 2.29 -2.03 -1.89
CA TYR A 51 1.80 -3.36 -1.54
C TYR A 51 2.32 -4.38 -2.53
N GLU A 52 2.66 -5.56 -2.03
CA GLU A 52 2.87 -6.72 -2.89
C GLU A 52 1.58 -7.52 -2.95
N ALA A 53 1.16 -7.90 -4.15
CA ALA A 53 -0.10 -8.63 -4.35
C ALA A 53 -0.06 -9.46 -5.64
N PRO A 54 -0.89 -10.52 -5.71
CA PRO A 54 -0.99 -11.30 -6.95
C PRO A 54 -1.71 -10.55 -8.08
N ASN A 55 -2.64 -9.65 -7.73
CA ASN A 55 -3.40 -8.87 -8.71
C ASN A 55 -4.07 -7.68 -8.02
N ILE A 56 -4.69 -6.80 -8.81
CA ILE A 56 -5.38 -5.61 -8.32
C ILE A 56 -6.61 -6.00 -7.48
N GLU A 57 -7.30 -7.05 -7.87
CA GLU A 57 -8.53 -7.47 -7.20
C GLU A 57 -8.28 -7.86 -5.74
N ALA A 58 -7.15 -8.47 -5.45
CA ALA A 58 -6.78 -8.81 -4.07
C ALA A 58 -6.60 -7.55 -3.23
N ILE A 59 -6.00 -6.50 -3.80
CA ILE A 59 -5.83 -5.21 -3.12
C ILE A 59 -7.20 -4.58 -2.87
N ARG A 60 -8.09 -4.58 -3.86
CA ARG A 60 -9.43 -4.02 -3.69
C ARG A 60 -10.23 -4.75 -2.62
N ALA A 61 -10.13 -6.09 -2.59
CA ALA A 61 -10.81 -6.89 -1.58
C ALA A 61 -10.31 -6.55 -0.17
N ALA A 62 -8.99 -6.44 0.00
CA ALA A 62 -8.41 -6.07 1.29
C ALA A 62 -8.84 -4.67 1.71
N ALA A 63 -8.82 -3.70 0.79
CA ALA A 63 -9.23 -2.32 1.07
C ALA A 63 -10.69 -2.25 1.48
N ASN A 64 -11.58 -2.96 0.77
CA ASN A 64 -13.00 -3.00 1.12
C ASN A 64 -13.22 -3.56 2.51
N ARG A 65 -12.56 -4.66 2.85
CA ARG A 65 -12.68 -5.27 4.18
C ARG A 65 -12.16 -4.36 5.28
N ALA A 66 -11.10 -3.61 5.01
CA ALA A 66 -10.50 -2.69 5.98
C ALA A 66 -11.24 -1.35 6.05
N GLY A 67 -12.19 -1.10 5.15
CA GLY A 67 -12.90 0.18 5.10
C GLY A 67 -12.02 1.33 4.62
N LEU A 68 -11.00 1.05 3.81
CA LEU A 68 -10.07 2.06 3.32
C LEU A 68 -10.36 2.41 1.87
N PRO A 69 -10.21 3.69 1.47
CA PRO A 69 -10.31 4.06 0.06
C PRO A 69 -9.11 3.51 -0.72
N ALA A 70 -9.32 3.24 -2.00
CA ALA A 70 -8.26 2.82 -2.92
C ALA A 70 -8.53 3.52 -4.24
N ASP A 71 -8.23 4.82 -4.30
CA ASP A 71 -8.62 5.68 -5.42
C ASP A 71 -7.83 5.36 -6.68
N VAL A 72 -6.53 5.09 -6.54
CA VAL A 72 -5.66 4.74 -7.65
C VAL A 72 -4.81 3.55 -7.24
N ILE A 73 -4.74 2.53 -8.11
CA ILE A 73 -3.90 1.36 -7.91
C ILE A 73 -3.15 1.12 -9.21
N ILE A 74 -1.81 1.25 -9.18
CA ILE A 74 -0.99 1.05 -10.38
C ILE A 74 0.17 0.09 -10.07
N PRO A 75 0.50 -0.82 -11.01
CA PRO A 75 1.71 -1.62 -10.87
C PRO A 75 2.93 -0.73 -11.07
N VAL A 76 3.97 -0.96 -10.28
CA VAL A 76 5.18 -0.15 -10.31
C VAL A 76 6.42 -1.02 -10.28
N SER A 77 7.51 -0.48 -10.83
CA SER A 77 8.86 -0.97 -10.64
C SER A 77 9.70 0.17 -10.07
N GLU A 78 10.96 -0.06 -9.81
CA GLU A 78 11.79 1.00 -9.24
C GLU A 78 12.84 1.49 -10.23
N ILE A 79 13.26 2.73 -10.04
CA ILE A 79 14.45 3.31 -10.68
C ILE A 79 15.35 3.80 -9.55
N GLN A 80 16.57 3.28 -9.51
CA GLN A 80 17.54 3.70 -8.50
C GLN A 80 18.29 4.95 -8.96
N PRO A 81 18.91 5.69 -8.04
CA PRO A 81 19.67 6.90 -8.43
C PRO A 81 20.81 6.64 -9.42
N ASN A 82 21.33 5.41 -9.48
CA ASN A 82 22.33 5.03 -10.48
C ASN A 82 21.74 4.72 -11.86
N GLY A 83 20.41 4.86 -12.01
CA GLY A 83 19.70 4.59 -13.26
C GLY A 83 19.26 3.16 -13.45
N THR A 84 19.56 2.26 -12.54
CA THR A 84 19.14 0.86 -12.65
C THR A 84 17.62 0.77 -12.48
N MET A 85 16.97 0.04 -13.40
CA MET A 85 15.52 -0.19 -13.39
C MET A 85 15.24 -1.67 -13.11
N GLY A 86 14.17 -1.96 -12.40
CA GLY A 86 13.77 -3.34 -12.13
C GLY A 86 12.66 -3.44 -11.11
N GLU A 87 12.42 -4.65 -10.64
CA GLU A 87 11.39 -4.88 -9.62
C GLU A 87 11.77 -4.19 -8.31
N VAL A 88 10.73 -3.74 -7.58
CA VAL A 88 10.93 -3.18 -6.24
C VAL A 88 11.61 -4.22 -5.36
N LYS A 89 12.70 -3.83 -4.68
CA LYS A 89 13.48 -4.75 -3.85
C LYS A 89 12.81 -4.90 -2.48
N LEU A 90 12.10 -5.99 -2.31
CA LEU A 90 11.31 -6.26 -1.10
C LEU A 90 12.15 -6.36 0.16
N ALA A 91 13.42 -6.71 0.04
CA ALA A 91 14.33 -6.81 1.19
C ALA A 91 14.46 -5.50 1.99
N ARG A 92 14.18 -4.35 1.36
CA ARG A 92 14.18 -3.06 2.06
C ARG A 92 13.10 -2.95 3.12
N PHE A 93 12.05 -3.76 2.99
CA PHE A 93 10.86 -3.68 3.84
C PHE A 93 10.75 -4.86 4.80
N ALA A 94 11.78 -5.67 4.86
CA ALA A 94 11.80 -6.86 5.73
C ALA A 94 12.00 -6.49 7.21
#